data_8ccbda5f5b29014667af6f3ce074b8a3
#
_entry.id   8ccbda5f5b29014667af6f3ce074b8a3
#
_cell.length_a   1.000
_cell.length_b   1.000
_cell.length_c   1.000
_cell.angle_alpha   90.00
_cell.angle_beta   90.00
_cell.angle_gamma   90.00
#
_symmetry.space_group_name_H-M   'P 1'
#
loop_
_entity.id
_entity.type
_entity.pdbx_description
1 polymer ?
#
loop_
_entity_poly.entity_id
_entity_poly.type
_entity_poly.pdbx_seq_one_letter_code
_entity_poly.pdbx_strand_id
1 'polypeptide(L)'
;MDSSWKRIIYLICIIQIGGGITIIGVLSFLPLFLIELGLHNPGEAAMWAGIVSGVTPCMVALSAPYWSRKANQLGPRKVMMFILFTLMVTVGACAFTQTPAQLLVLRLLQGVVGGYVPIGLAIIVLITPEEKVPWAMGLYQASMVMGLVFGPLMGGLVADLLGYRAPFFVFSGLTGICLLGIYFLMPNLQFKHKVDAQESQISLIKSFLMIPRVRLLVA
;
A
#
# COMPACT_ATOMS: atom_id res chain seq x y z
N MET A 1 12.04 27.99 12.28
CA MET A 1 12.41 26.75 11.51
C MET A 1 11.16 26.01 11.10
N ASP A 2 11.08 25.80 9.85
CA ASP A 2 9.92 25.61 8.99
C ASP A 2 8.89 24.55 9.36
N SER A 3 7.64 24.94 9.30
CA SER A 3 6.47 24.05 9.33
C SER A 3 6.32 23.23 8.02
N SER A 4 7.26 23.32 7.10
CA SER A 4 7.18 22.66 5.78
C SER A 4 7.24 21.11 5.87
N TRP A 5 8.09 20.57 6.74
CA TRP A 5 8.16 19.12 6.95
C TRP A 5 6.88 18.54 7.56
N LYS A 6 6.21 19.28 8.46
CA LYS A 6 4.93 18.84 9.04
C LYS A 6 3.84 18.70 7.97
N ARG A 7 3.77 19.64 7.02
CA ARG A 7 2.81 19.58 5.91
C ARG A 7 3.00 18.33 5.07
N ILE A 8 4.25 17.95 4.81
CA ILE A 8 4.56 16.74 4.03
C ILE A 8 4.19 15.48 4.83
N ILE A 9 4.45 15.46 6.15
CA ILE A 9 4.03 14.33 7.00
C ILE A 9 2.51 14.16 6.98
N TYR A 10 1.74 15.24 7.19
CA TYR A 10 0.28 15.15 7.14
C TYR A 10 -0.22 14.69 5.76
N LEU A 11 0.39 15.17 4.67
CA LEU A 11 0.07 14.71 3.33
C LEU A 11 0.29 13.19 3.19
N ILE A 12 1.44 12.70 3.63
CA ILE A 12 1.77 11.26 3.57
C ILE A 12 0.81 10.45 4.46
N CYS A 13 0.45 10.96 5.64
CA CYS A 13 -0.54 10.33 6.51
C CYS A 13 -1.93 10.25 5.84
N ILE A 14 -2.39 11.30 5.17
CA ILE A 14 -3.66 11.31 4.43
C ILE A 14 -3.61 10.28 3.29
N ILE A 15 -2.50 10.20 2.57
CA ILE A 15 -2.30 9.20 1.51
C ILE A 15 -2.31 7.78 2.09
N GLN A 16 -1.71 7.59 3.27
CA GLN A 16 -1.72 6.30 3.96
C GLN A 16 -3.13 5.89 4.37
N ILE A 17 -3.95 6.81 4.87
CA ILE A 17 -5.36 6.57 5.18
C ILE A 17 -6.12 6.19 3.90
N GLY A 18 -6.01 7.00 2.84
CA GLY A 18 -6.69 6.76 1.57
C GLY A 18 -6.28 5.45 0.90
N GLY A 19 -4.98 5.14 0.89
CA GLY A 19 -4.47 3.87 0.39
C GLY A 19 -4.92 2.67 1.23
N GLY A 20 -4.94 2.82 2.56
CA GLY A 20 -5.46 1.81 3.48
C GLY A 20 -6.95 1.53 3.26
N ILE A 21 -7.76 2.58 3.16
CA ILE A 21 -9.21 2.47 2.83
C ILE A 21 -9.39 1.73 1.50
N THR A 22 -8.62 2.10 0.47
CA THR A 22 -8.72 1.48 -0.87
C THR A 22 -8.38 -0.01 -0.85
N ILE A 23 -7.30 -0.40 -0.16
CA ILE A 23 -6.83 -1.80 -0.16
C ILE A 23 -7.72 -2.66 0.72
N ILE A 24 -7.99 -2.22 1.94
CA ILE A 24 -8.71 -2.99 2.95
C ILE A 24 -10.23 -2.94 2.73
N GLY A 25 -10.74 -1.81 2.23
CA GLY A 25 -12.17 -1.64 1.97
C GLY A 25 -12.74 -2.64 0.97
N VAL A 26 -11.95 -3.07 -0.01
CA VAL A 26 -12.40 -4.11 -0.96
C VAL A 26 -12.58 -5.47 -0.29
N LEU A 27 -11.83 -5.77 0.78
CA LEU A 27 -11.91 -7.08 1.45
C LEU A 27 -13.27 -7.32 2.10
N SER A 28 -13.97 -6.25 2.51
CA SER A 28 -15.24 -6.36 3.24
C SER A 28 -16.39 -6.93 2.38
N PHE A 29 -16.43 -6.61 1.10
CA PHE A 29 -17.49 -7.05 0.18
C PHE A 29 -17.00 -8.07 -0.88
N LEU A 30 -15.71 -8.41 -0.87
CA LEU A 30 -15.08 -9.26 -1.88
C LEU A 30 -15.78 -10.62 -2.07
N PRO A 31 -16.16 -11.38 -1.02
CA PRO A 31 -16.87 -12.65 -1.21
C PRO A 31 -18.20 -12.47 -1.91
N LEU A 32 -18.96 -11.42 -1.56
CA LEU A 32 -20.26 -11.12 -2.18
C LEU A 32 -20.10 -10.68 -3.64
N PHE A 33 -19.09 -9.90 -3.93
CA PHE A 33 -18.76 -9.53 -5.31
C PHE A 33 -18.37 -10.74 -6.17
N LEU A 34 -17.65 -11.71 -5.60
CA LEU A 34 -17.30 -12.95 -6.30
C LEU A 34 -18.54 -13.82 -6.59
N ILE A 35 -19.54 -13.80 -5.73
CA ILE A 35 -20.86 -14.44 -5.98
C ILE A 35 -21.54 -13.73 -7.16
N GLU A 36 -21.54 -12.41 -7.22
CA GLU A 36 -22.05 -11.64 -8.38
C GLU A 36 -21.32 -11.99 -9.69
N LEU A 37 -20.02 -12.31 -9.62
CA LEU A 37 -19.24 -12.77 -10.78
C LEU A 37 -19.51 -14.22 -11.19
N GLY A 38 -20.51 -14.88 -10.61
CA GLY A 38 -20.99 -16.21 -11.02
C GLY A 38 -20.48 -17.37 -10.18
N LEU A 39 -19.82 -17.14 -9.04
CA LEU A 39 -19.47 -18.20 -8.09
C LEU A 39 -20.65 -18.49 -7.16
N HIS A 40 -21.53 -19.40 -7.61
CA HIS A 40 -22.76 -19.74 -6.85
C HIS A 40 -22.51 -20.58 -5.60
N ASN A 41 -21.34 -21.23 -5.50
CA ASN A 41 -20.96 -22.03 -4.33
C ASN A 41 -20.27 -21.12 -3.29
N PRO A 42 -20.82 -20.92 -2.06
CA PRO A 42 -20.20 -20.10 -1.03
C PRO A 42 -18.79 -20.54 -0.64
N GLY A 43 -18.50 -21.86 -0.69
CA GLY A 43 -17.17 -22.40 -0.41
C GLY A 43 -16.14 -21.98 -1.45
N GLU A 44 -16.51 -22.01 -2.73
CA GLU A 44 -15.67 -21.54 -3.84
C GLU A 44 -15.45 -20.02 -3.76
N ALA A 45 -16.50 -19.27 -3.47
CA ALA A 45 -16.39 -17.82 -3.31
C ALA A 45 -15.45 -17.44 -2.16
N ALA A 46 -15.52 -18.15 -1.03
CA ALA A 46 -14.61 -17.95 0.10
C ALA A 46 -13.16 -18.32 -0.24
N MET A 47 -12.95 -19.43 -0.94
CA MET A 47 -11.61 -19.83 -1.41
C MET A 47 -11.00 -18.78 -2.35
N TRP A 48 -11.75 -18.33 -3.36
CA TRP A 48 -11.32 -17.29 -4.28
C TRP A 48 -11.06 -15.97 -3.57
N ALA A 49 -11.91 -15.58 -2.61
CA ALA A 49 -11.70 -14.39 -1.78
C ALA A 49 -10.39 -14.48 -1.00
N GLY A 50 -10.06 -15.64 -0.44
CA GLY A 50 -8.78 -15.89 0.23
C GLY A 50 -7.58 -15.74 -0.71
N ILE A 51 -7.64 -16.36 -1.91
CA ILE A 51 -6.58 -16.26 -2.91
C ILE A 51 -6.37 -14.82 -3.37
N VAL A 52 -7.45 -14.14 -3.76
CA VAL A 52 -7.43 -12.75 -4.27
C VAL A 52 -6.95 -11.78 -3.20
N SER A 53 -7.31 -12.00 -1.94
CA SER A 53 -6.87 -11.17 -0.81
C SER A 53 -5.40 -11.41 -0.44
N GLY A 54 -4.95 -12.67 -0.48
CA GLY A 54 -3.60 -13.05 -0.08
C GLY A 54 -2.53 -12.73 -1.13
N VAL A 55 -2.89 -12.78 -2.41
CA VAL A 55 -1.92 -12.56 -3.50
C VAL A 55 -1.34 -11.14 -3.51
N THR A 56 -2.16 -10.15 -3.21
CA THR A 56 -1.74 -8.73 -3.21
C THR A 56 -0.62 -8.46 -2.19
N PRO A 57 -0.77 -8.76 -0.89
CA PRO A 57 0.31 -8.53 0.08
C PRO A 57 1.56 -9.38 -0.19
N CYS A 58 1.42 -10.60 -0.72
CA CYS A 58 2.57 -11.41 -1.14
C CYS A 58 3.36 -10.71 -2.24
N MET A 59 2.69 -10.20 -3.27
CA MET A 59 3.34 -9.46 -4.35
C MET A 59 3.95 -8.14 -3.88
N VAL A 60 3.29 -7.43 -2.96
CA VAL A 60 3.86 -6.22 -2.32
C VAL A 60 5.16 -6.55 -1.61
N ALA A 61 5.20 -7.62 -0.82
CA ALA A 61 6.41 -8.03 -0.11
C ALA A 61 7.58 -8.32 -1.06
N LEU A 62 7.31 -8.98 -2.20
CA LEU A 62 8.31 -9.27 -3.21
C LEU A 62 8.75 -8.04 -4.00
N SER A 63 7.84 -7.12 -4.29
CA SER A 63 8.12 -5.92 -5.10
C SER A 63 8.67 -4.74 -4.29
N ALA A 64 8.44 -4.68 -2.98
CA ALA A 64 8.83 -3.56 -2.12
C ALA A 64 10.34 -3.20 -2.22
N PRO A 65 11.30 -4.15 -2.22
CA PRO A 65 12.71 -3.83 -2.38
C PRO A 65 13.03 -3.17 -3.73
N TYR A 66 12.36 -3.59 -4.80
CA TYR A 66 12.52 -3.00 -6.14
C TYR A 66 12.06 -1.54 -6.14
N TRP A 67 10.87 -1.26 -5.61
CA TRP A 67 10.32 0.10 -5.56
C TRP A 67 11.10 1.02 -4.65
N SER A 68 11.64 0.52 -3.53
CA SER A 68 12.52 1.27 -2.65
C SER A 68 13.82 1.69 -3.37
N ARG A 69 14.43 0.80 -4.15
CA ARG A 69 15.61 1.12 -4.98
C ARG A 69 15.26 2.16 -6.05
N LYS A 70 14.13 2.00 -6.73
CA LYS A 70 13.66 2.97 -7.73
C LYS A 70 13.37 4.34 -7.12
N ALA A 71 12.81 4.40 -5.91
CA ALA A 71 12.60 5.66 -5.19
C ALA A 71 13.93 6.37 -4.87
N ASN A 72 14.98 5.61 -4.56
CA ASN A 72 16.33 6.17 -4.36
C ASN A 72 16.92 6.74 -5.66
N GLN A 73 16.65 6.12 -6.81
CA GLN A 73 17.22 6.52 -8.12
C GLN A 73 16.45 7.68 -8.76
N LEU A 74 15.12 7.57 -8.81
CA LEU A 74 14.23 8.49 -9.55
C LEU A 74 13.64 9.60 -8.66
N GLY A 75 13.82 9.48 -7.36
CA GLY A 75 13.17 10.31 -6.36
C GLY A 75 11.83 9.74 -5.88
N PRO A 76 11.53 9.84 -4.57
CA PRO A 76 10.35 9.23 -3.97
C PRO A 76 9.03 9.79 -4.52
N ARG A 77 8.99 11.08 -4.85
CA ARG A 77 7.80 11.73 -5.43
C ARG A 77 7.36 11.06 -6.73
N LYS A 78 8.29 10.90 -7.69
CA LYS A 78 7.98 10.32 -9.01
C LYS A 78 7.50 8.89 -8.91
N VAL A 79 8.18 8.10 -8.09
CA VAL A 79 7.81 6.69 -7.90
C VAL A 79 6.47 6.56 -7.19
N MET A 80 6.20 7.37 -6.18
CA MET A 80 4.93 7.37 -5.46
C MET A 80 3.76 7.80 -6.36
N MET A 81 3.96 8.81 -7.23
CA MET A 81 2.99 9.20 -8.25
C MET A 81 2.68 8.05 -9.23
N PHE A 82 3.72 7.37 -9.72
CA PHE A 82 3.54 6.23 -10.62
C PHE A 82 2.75 5.09 -9.94
N ILE A 83 3.09 4.76 -8.70
CA ILE A 83 2.39 3.73 -7.92
C ILE A 83 0.92 4.10 -7.72
N LEU A 84 0.62 5.32 -7.26
CA LEU A 84 -0.75 5.75 -7.03
C LEU A 84 -1.56 5.86 -8.34
N PHE A 85 -0.94 6.32 -9.43
CA PHE A 85 -1.59 6.33 -10.74
C PHE A 85 -1.97 4.91 -11.18
N THR A 86 -1.05 3.96 -11.09
CA THR A 86 -1.31 2.57 -11.45
C THR A 86 -2.36 1.93 -10.53
N LEU A 87 -2.32 2.22 -9.22
CA LEU A 87 -3.35 1.77 -8.28
C LEU A 87 -4.72 2.36 -8.62
N MET A 88 -4.81 3.65 -8.93
CA MET A 88 -6.05 4.31 -9.35
C MET A 88 -6.67 3.61 -10.56
N VAL A 89 -5.87 3.39 -11.59
CA VAL A 89 -6.34 2.73 -12.83
C VAL A 89 -6.74 1.27 -12.58
N THR A 90 -5.93 0.51 -11.87
CA THR A 90 -6.20 -0.92 -11.64
C THR A 90 -7.35 -1.14 -10.66
N VAL A 91 -7.53 -0.28 -9.67
CA VAL A 91 -8.71 -0.34 -8.76
C VAL A 91 -9.98 0.01 -9.54
N GLY A 92 -9.97 1.06 -10.36
CA GLY A 92 -11.10 1.39 -11.22
C GLY A 92 -11.42 0.29 -12.23
N ALA A 93 -10.39 -0.36 -12.79
CA ALA A 93 -10.55 -1.50 -13.71
C ALA A 93 -11.22 -2.72 -13.04
N CYS A 94 -11.07 -2.91 -11.72
CA CYS A 94 -11.75 -3.99 -11.00
C CYS A 94 -13.29 -3.88 -11.09
N ALA A 95 -13.84 -2.68 -11.26
CA ALA A 95 -15.28 -2.49 -11.44
C ALA A 95 -15.83 -3.14 -12.72
N PHE A 96 -14.99 -3.34 -13.72
CA PHE A 96 -15.37 -3.90 -15.04
C PHE A 96 -15.07 -5.40 -15.15
N THR A 97 -14.55 -6.03 -14.11
CA THR A 97 -14.29 -7.47 -14.14
C THR A 97 -15.58 -8.27 -14.25
N GLN A 98 -15.50 -9.35 -15.04
CA GLN A 98 -16.61 -10.28 -15.28
C GLN A 98 -16.29 -11.68 -14.75
N THR A 99 -15.03 -11.97 -14.44
CA THR A 99 -14.59 -13.26 -13.94
C THR A 99 -13.66 -13.12 -12.76
N PRO A 100 -13.62 -14.09 -11.83
CA PRO A 100 -12.67 -14.11 -10.71
C PRO A 100 -11.21 -14.06 -11.15
N ALA A 101 -10.89 -14.69 -12.30
CA ALA A 101 -9.54 -14.69 -12.85
C ALA A 101 -9.08 -13.29 -13.29
N GLN A 102 -9.96 -12.50 -13.93
CA GLN A 102 -9.63 -11.10 -14.29
C GLN A 102 -9.36 -10.27 -13.03
N LEU A 103 -10.16 -10.45 -11.98
CA LEU A 103 -9.96 -9.77 -10.70
C LEU A 103 -8.61 -10.17 -10.08
N LEU A 104 -8.24 -11.45 -10.11
CA LEU A 104 -6.96 -11.95 -9.62
C LEU A 104 -5.77 -11.30 -10.35
N VAL A 105 -5.84 -11.20 -11.68
CA VAL A 105 -4.78 -10.54 -12.48
C VAL A 105 -4.61 -9.08 -12.07
N LEU A 106 -5.71 -8.33 -11.91
CA LEU A 106 -5.64 -6.94 -11.45
C LEU A 106 -5.07 -6.83 -10.03
N ARG A 107 -5.40 -7.75 -9.14
CA ARG A 107 -4.85 -7.81 -7.78
C ARG A 107 -3.35 -8.15 -7.77
N LEU A 108 -2.90 -9.03 -8.66
CA LEU A 108 -1.47 -9.29 -8.87
C LEU A 108 -0.76 -8.00 -9.31
N LEU A 109 -1.30 -7.28 -10.29
CA LEU A 109 -0.73 -6.01 -10.76
C LEU A 109 -0.68 -4.97 -9.64
N GLN A 110 -1.73 -4.83 -8.84
CA GLN A 110 -1.75 -3.95 -7.67
C GLN A 110 -0.65 -4.32 -6.67
N GLY A 111 -0.44 -5.60 -6.42
CA GLY A 111 0.63 -6.08 -5.54
C GLY A 111 2.02 -5.80 -6.09
N VAL A 112 2.25 -6.06 -7.38
CA VAL A 112 3.54 -5.77 -8.03
C VAL A 112 3.91 -4.28 -7.95
N VAL A 113 2.93 -3.39 -8.00
CA VAL A 113 3.15 -1.93 -7.92
C VAL A 113 3.00 -1.40 -6.49
N GLY A 114 2.65 -2.23 -5.52
CA GLY A 114 2.30 -1.86 -4.15
C GLY A 114 3.48 -1.48 -3.24
N GLY A 115 4.28 -0.47 -3.60
CA GLY A 115 5.44 -0.03 -2.79
C GLY A 115 5.25 1.30 -2.04
N TYR A 116 4.06 1.87 -1.98
CA TYR A 116 3.87 3.21 -1.42
C TYR A 116 4.09 3.30 0.10
N VAL A 117 3.78 2.24 0.85
CA VAL A 117 3.93 2.20 2.32
C VAL A 117 5.40 2.36 2.75
N PRO A 118 6.35 1.52 2.30
CA PRO A 118 7.75 1.68 2.68
C PRO A 118 8.36 2.99 2.15
N ILE A 119 7.91 3.49 1.01
CA ILE A 119 8.38 4.77 0.48
C ILE A 119 7.90 5.93 1.36
N GLY A 120 6.63 5.90 1.79
CA GLY A 120 6.08 6.90 2.72
C GLY A 120 6.86 6.94 4.03
N LEU A 121 7.15 5.78 4.61
CA LEU A 121 7.96 5.68 5.83
C LEU A 121 9.37 6.24 5.64
N ALA A 122 10.03 5.90 4.52
CA ALA A 122 11.37 6.41 4.18
C ALA A 122 11.38 7.94 4.02
N ILE A 123 10.34 8.53 3.42
CA ILE A 123 10.19 9.99 3.31
C ILE A 123 10.08 10.61 4.70
N ILE A 124 9.25 10.07 5.59
CA ILE A 124 9.08 10.58 6.95
C ILE A 124 10.41 10.62 7.69
N VAL A 125 11.17 9.53 7.65
CA VAL A 125 12.50 9.46 8.29
C VAL A 125 13.48 10.47 7.69
N LEU A 126 13.39 10.71 6.38
CA LEU A 126 14.30 11.63 5.67
C LEU A 126 14.07 13.10 6.04
N ILE A 127 12.79 13.52 6.14
CA ILE A 127 12.44 14.95 6.27
C ILE A 127 12.26 15.40 7.72
N THR A 128 12.09 14.45 8.64
CA THR A 128 11.78 14.75 10.04
C THR A 128 13.06 14.94 10.84
N PRO A 129 13.17 15.98 11.71
CA PRO A 129 14.25 16.09 12.66
C PRO A 129 14.37 14.85 13.54
N GLU A 130 15.58 14.38 13.84
CA GLU A 130 15.84 13.12 14.54
C GLU A 130 15.03 12.96 15.83
N GLU A 131 14.92 14.01 16.62
CA GLU A 131 14.15 14.02 17.88
C GLU A 131 12.63 13.79 17.68
N LYS A 132 12.11 14.09 16.48
CA LYS A 132 10.68 14.01 16.15
C LYS A 132 10.31 12.79 15.30
N VAL A 133 11.31 12.00 14.86
CA VAL A 133 11.07 10.80 14.06
C VAL A 133 10.14 9.80 14.75
N PRO A 134 10.29 9.48 16.06
CA PRO A 134 9.36 8.55 16.73
C PRO A 134 7.91 9.01 16.70
N TRP A 135 7.67 10.33 16.92
CA TRP A 135 6.35 10.94 16.84
C TRP A 135 5.76 10.83 15.41
N ALA A 136 6.55 11.15 14.39
CA ALA A 136 6.10 11.12 13.00
C ALA A 136 5.79 9.69 12.54
N MET A 137 6.60 8.72 12.95
CA MET A 137 6.36 7.30 12.69
C MET A 137 5.09 6.81 13.40
N GLY A 138 4.87 7.21 14.65
CA GLY A 138 3.64 6.91 15.38
C GLY A 138 2.39 7.44 14.69
N LEU A 139 2.44 8.69 14.19
CA LEU A 139 1.35 9.30 13.43
C LEU A 139 1.08 8.55 12.12
N TYR A 140 2.14 8.12 11.42
CA TYR A 140 2.02 7.33 10.18
C TYR A 140 1.38 5.96 10.45
N GLN A 141 1.78 5.28 11.52
CA GLN A 141 1.18 4.00 11.92
C GLN A 141 -0.28 4.16 12.36
N ALA A 142 -0.61 5.23 13.08
CA ALA A 142 -1.99 5.55 13.42
C ALA A 142 -2.83 5.77 12.14
N SER A 143 -2.28 6.44 11.13
CA SER A 143 -2.93 6.63 9.83
C SER A 143 -3.19 5.29 9.11
N MET A 144 -2.28 4.33 9.24
CA MET A 144 -2.49 2.97 8.71
C MET A 144 -3.66 2.27 9.40
N VAL A 145 -3.75 2.37 10.73
CA VAL A 145 -4.85 1.80 11.52
C VAL A 145 -6.19 2.47 11.17
N MET A 146 -6.19 3.79 10.95
CA MET A 146 -7.40 4.49 10.48
C MET A 146 -7.88 3.93 9.13
N GLY A 147 -6.97 3.71 8.18
CA GLY A 147 -7.31 3.07 6.90
C GLY A 147 -7.90 1.67 7.08
N LEU A 148 -7.35 0.87 8.01
CA LEU A 148 -7.82 -0.47 8.34
C LEU A 148 -9.25 -0.46 8.93
N VAL A 149 -9.60 0.53 9.74
CA VAL A 149 -10.92 0.66 10.38
C VAL A 149 -11.96 1.24 9.42
N PHE A 150 -11.63 2.34 8.75
CA PHE A 150 -12.57 3.01 7.86
C PHE A 150 -12.74 2.31 6.51
N GLY A 151 -11.77 1.51 6.08
CA GLY A 151 -11.84 0.77 4.82
C GLY A 151 -13.07 -0.14 4.72
N PRO A 152 -13.22 -1.15 5.61
CA PRO A 152 -14.37 -2.05 5.60
C PRO A 152 -15.70 -1.32 5.78
N LEU A 153 -15.73 -0.30 6.63
CA LEU A 153 -16.94 0.50 6.86
C LEU A 153 -17.39 1.20 5.57
N MET A 154 -16.50 1.88 4.90
CA MET A 154 -16.80 2.56 3.63
C MET A 154 -17.08 1.56 2.51
N GLY A 155 -16.30 0.47 2.44
CA GLY A 155 -16.47 -0.56 1.41
C GLY A 155 -17.82 -1.25 1.52
N GLY A 156 -18.22 -1.68 2.72
CA GLY A 156 -19.52 -2.28 2.98
C GLY A 156 -20.66 -1.32 2.71
N LEU A 157 -20.61 -0.11 3.30
CA LEU A 157 -21.68 0.88 3.15
C LEU A 157 -21.93 1.26 1.67
N VAL A 158 -20.86 1.51 0.91
CA VAL A 158 -20.98 1.87 -0.51
C VAL A 158 -21.48 0.67 -1.32
N ALA A 159 -21.04 -0.56 -1.00
CA ALA A 159 -21.50 -1.76 -1.66
C ALA A 159 -22.99 -2.02 -1.42
N ASP A 160 -23.45 -1.83 -0.19
CA ASP A 160 -24.88 -2.02 0.18
C ASP A 160 -25.79 -0.98 -0.46
N LEU A 161 -25.35 0.29 -0.57
CA LEU A 161 -26.18 1.37 -1.10
C LEU A 161 -26.17 1.46 -2.63
N LEU A 162 -25.04 1.18 -3.28
CA LEU A 162 -24.82 1.45 -4.69
C LEU A 162 -24.42 0.21 -5.51
N GLY A 163 -24.36 -0.97 -4.86
CA GLY A 163 -23.95 -2.23 -5.48
C GLY A 163 -22.45 -2.46 -5.43
N TYR A 164 -22.03 -3.72 -5.59
CA TYR A 164 -20.66 -4.19 -5.35
C TYR A 164 -19.60 -3.64 -6.32
N ARG A 165 -20.00 -2.99 -7.42
CA ARG A 165 -19.08 -2.34 -8.38
C ARG A 165 -18.75 -0.90 -8.00
N ALA A 166 -19.65 -0.22 -7.28
CA ALA A 166 -19.52 1.18 -6.90
C ALA A 166 -18.30 1.47 -5.99
N PRO A 167 -17.95 0.63 -5.00
CA PRO A 167 -16.77 0.87 -4.15
C PRO A 167 -15.48 1.00 -4.94
N PHE A 168 -15.31 0.26 -6.04
CA PHE A 168 -14.12 0.36 -6.87
C PHE A 168 -13.95 1.74 -7.50
N PHE A 169 -15.04 2.36 -7.95
CA PHE A 169 -15.02 3.73 -8.48
C PHE A 169 -14.72 4.75 -7.38
N VAL A 170 -15.36 4.61 -6.21
CA VAL A 170 -15.12 5.49 -5.05
C VAL A 170 -13.66 5.42 -4.61
N PHE A 171 -13.10 4.21 -4.49
CA PHE A 171 -11.72 4.00 -4.08
C PHE A 171 -10.71 4.44 -5.15
N SER A 172 -11.03 4.27 -6.43
CA SER A 172 -10.23 4.81 -7.52
C SER A 172 -10.20 6.34 -7.46
N GLY A 173 -11.35 6.98 -7.26
CA GLY A 173 -11.45 8.43 -7.07
C GLY A 173 -10.65 8.92 -5.85
N LEU A 174 -10.76 8.23 -4.70
CA LEU A 174 -10.00 8.54 -3.49
C LEU A 174 -8.48 8.46 -3.74
N THR A 175 -8.04 7.39 -4.44
CA THR A 175 -6.63 7.24 -4.83
C THR A 175 -6.20 8.34 -5.79
N GLY A 176 -7.09 8.77 -6.70
CA GLY A 176 -6.87 9.92 -7.58
C GLY A 176 -6.69 11.23 -6.81
N ILE A 177 -7.49 11.48 -5.77
CA ILE A 177 -7.32 12.65 -4.88
C ILE A 177 -5.96 12.59 -4.17
N CYS A 178 -5.55 11.42 -3.69
CA CYS A 178 -4.23 11.22 -3.10
C CYS A 178 -3.09 11.52 -4.11
N LEU A 179 -3.25 11.08 -5.36
CA LEU A 179 -2.31 11.35 -6.45
C LEU A 179 -2.20 12.85 -6.72
N LEU A 180 -3.31 13.57 -6.81
CA LEU A 180 -3.33 15.02 -6.98
C LEU A 180 -2.67 15.72 -5.78
N GLY A 181 -2.91 15.23 -4.57
CA GLY A 181 -2.25 15.74 -3.37
C GLY A 181 -0.72 15.66 -3.47
N ILE A 182 -0.16 14.53 -3.93
CA ILE A 182 1.29 14.41 -4.18
C ILE A 182 1.74 15.37 -5.28
N TYR A 183 0.99 15.43 -6.38
CA TYR A 183 1.35 16.26 -7.52
C TYR A 183 1.49 17.73 -7.15
N PHE A 184 0.55 18.30 -6.38
CA PHE A 184 0.54 19.71 -6.04
C PHE A 184 1.33 20.07 -4.79
N LEU A 185 1.34 19.19 -3.76
CA LEU A 185 1.83 19.54 -2.43
C LEU A 185 3.21 18.96 -2.10
N MET A 186 3.65 17.89 -2.80
CA MET A 186 4.91 17.24 -2.49
C MET A 186 6.06 17.85 -3.29
N PRO A 187 7.11 18.42 -2.63
CA PRO A 187 8.30 18.90 -3.32
C PRO A 187 9.10 17.75 -3.92
N ASN A 188 9.99 18.08 -4.86
CA ASN A 188 10.94 17.10 -5.39
C ASN A 188 12.00 16.78 -4.34
N LEU A 189 11.79 15.69 -3.63
CA LEU A 189 12.75 15.16 -2.68
C LEU A 189 13.74 14.23 -3.41
N GLN A 190 15.01 14.32 -3.04
CA GLN A 190 16.03 13.34 -3.45
C GLN A 190 16.54 12.66 -2.18
N PHE A 191 16.55 11.35 -2.17
CA PHE A 191 17.29 10.63 -1.14
C PHE A 191 18.78 10.87 -1.38
N LYS A 192 19.41 11.69 -0.53
CA LYS A 192 20.87 11.75 -0.51
C LYS A 192 21.40 10.32 -0.31
N HIS A 193 22.26 9.89 -1.19
CA HIS A 193 22.91 8.60 -1.19
C HIS A 193 23.40 8.22 0.24
N LYS A 194 22.59 7.45 0.97
CA LYS A 194 23.06 6.57 2.03
C LYS A 194 22.92 5.15 1.48
N VAL A 195 23.77 4.82 0.52
CA VAL A 195 23.94 3.45 -0.01
C VAL A 195 24.42 2.48 1.08
N ASP A 196 25.00 3.00 2.15
CA ASP A 196 25.61 2.22 3.22
C ASP A 196 24.64 1.44 4.11
N ALA A 197 23.35 1.82 4.14
CA ALA A 197 22.38 1.15 5.03
C ALA A 197 21.96 -0.24 4.54
N GLN A 198 22.07 -0.52 3.26
CA GLN A 198 21.61 -1.80 2.69
C GLN A 198 22.71 -2.87 2.74
N GLU A 199 23.97 -2.49 2.61
CA GLU A 199 25.10 -3.38 2.91
C GLU A 199 25.14 -3.72 4.40
N SER A 200 24.81 -2.76 5.26
CA SER A 200 24.70 -2.97 6.71
C SER A 200 23.58 -3.98 7.06
N GLN A 201 22.41 -3.93 6.41
CA GLN A 201 21.34 -4.90 6.71
C GLN A 201 21.66 -6.31 6.23
N ILE A 202 22.26 -6.47 5.05
CA ILE A 202 22.70 -7.78 4.56
C ILE A 202 23.84 -8.32 5.44
N SER A 203 24.73 -7.47 5.87
CA SER A 203 25.80 -7.85 6.81
C SER A 203 25.27 -8.19 8.20
N LEU A 204 24.24 -7.47 8.69
CA LEU A 204 23.56 -7.79 9.93
C LEU A 204 22.79 -9.11 9.86
N ILE A 205 22.06 -9.37 8.77
CA ILE A 205 21.38 -10.66 8.55
C ILE A 205 22.41 -11.80 8.47
N LYS A 206 23.51 -11.61 7.73
CA LYS A 206 24.61 -12.58 7.72
C LYS A 206 25.23 -12.77 9.11
N SER A 207 25.44 -11.70 9.86
CA SER A 207 25.98 -11.75 11.22
C SER A 207 25.01 -12.44 12.17
N PHE A 208 23.69 -12.18 12.03
CA PHE A 208 22.65 -12.86 12.83
C PHE A 208 22.56 -14.37 12.53
N LEU A 209 22.66 -14.76 11.25
CA LEU A 209 22.70 -16.16 10.83
C LEU A 209 24.00 -16.87 11.20
N MET A 210 25.09 -16.11 11.48
CA MET A 210 26.36 -16.66 11.95
C MET A 210 26.42 -16.84 13.48
N ILE A 211 25.45 -16.34 14.24
CA ILE A 211 25.39 -16.58 15.69
C ILE A 211 25.08 -18.07 15.95
N PRO A 212 25.96 -18.83 16.65
CA PRO A 212 25.80 -20.29 16.83
C PRO A 212 24.48 -20.71 17.48
N ARG A 213 23.88 -19.83 18.29
CA ARG A 213 22.60 -20.07 18.96
C ARG A 213 21.38 -19.99 18.01
N VAL A 214 21.46 -19.29 16.88
CA VAL A 214 20.38 -19.21 15.89
C VAL A 214 20.40 -20.44 14.97
N ARG A 215 21.55 -21.03 14.71
CA ARG A 215 21.68 -22.29 13.97
C ARG A 215 21.00 -23.48 14.66
N LEU A 216 20.92 -23.45 15.98
CA LEU A 216 20.26 -24.52 16.79
C LEU A 216 18.73 -24.40 16.80
N LEU A 217 18.15 -23.26 16.38
CA LEU A 217 16.70 -23.05 16.33
C LEU A 217 16.11 -23.33 14.94
N VAL A 218 16.94 -23.51 13.91
CA VAL A 218 16.53 -23.74 12.49
C VAL A 218 16.88 -25.17 12.03
N ALA A 219 17.56 -25.96 12.85
CA ALA A 219 17.80 -27.39 12.66
C ALA A 219 16.85 -28.23 13.49
#